data_8fe315ced41278f6b6a3bce75dd5c075
#
_entry.id   8fe315ced41278f6b6a3bce75dd5c075
#
_cell.length_a   1.000
_cell.length_b   1.000
_cell.length_c   1.000
_cell.angle_alpha   90.00
_cell.angle_beta   90.00
_cell.angle_gamma   90.00
#
_symmetry.space_group_name_H-M   'P 1'
#
loop_
_entity.id
_entity.type
_entity.pdbx_description
1 polymer ?
#
loop_
_entity_poly.entity_id
_entity_poly.type
_entity_poly.pdbx_seq_one_letter_code
_entity_poly.pdbx_strand_id
1 'polypeptide(L)'
;MQIRKTYKEVSPELLYAEIRDFILKQGVSPGENKMETYTLPDQSADFITRGTLIFNAAGTGKEAKECLRAHVVGTPRGETKLMIDVDEKLFSQEKLAALQNDLDFIFKSYEAK
;
A
#
# COMPACT_ATOMS: atom_id res chain seq x y z
N MET A 1 -3.05 1.05 13.88
CA MET A 1 -3.35 -0.31 13.38
C MET A 1 -2.48 -0.64 12.19
N GLN A 2 -2.05 -1.87 12.07
CA GLN A 2 -1.18 -2.30 10.98
C GLN A 2 -1.80 -3.49 10.25
N ILE A 3 -1.78 -3.42 8.93
CA ILE A 3 -2.24 -4.51 8.05
C ILE A 3 -1.01 -5.05 7.33
N ARG A 4 -0.82 -6.37 7.35
CA ARG A 4 0.27 -7.04 6.64
C ARG A 4 -0.29 -8.15 5.79
N LYS A 5 0.08 -8.17 4.52
CA LYS A 5 -0.34 -9.20 3.57
C LYS A 5 0.84 -9.58 2.68
N THR A 6 0.83 -10.81 2.19
CA THR A 6 1.77 -11.25 1.17
C THR A 6 0.98 -11.89 0.05
N TYR A 7 1.22 -11.47 -1.17
CA TYR A 7 0.51 -11.97 -2.34
C TYR A 7 1.49 -12.63 -3.30
N LYS A 8 1.04 -13.69 -3.95
CA LYS A 8 1.77 -14.37 -5.02
C LYS A 8 1.16 -14.00 -6.35
N GLU A 9 2.01 -13.80 -7.35
CA GLU A 9 1.57 -13.50 -8.72
C GLU A 9 0.83 -12.17 -8.88
N VAL A 10 1.01 -11.26 -7.91
CA VAL A 10 0.49 -9.90 -7.99
C VAL A 10 1.69 -8.98 -8.13
N SER A 11 1.71 -8.17 -9.18
CA SER A 11 2.81 -7.23 -9.35
C SER A 11 2.74 -6.11 -8.32
N PRO A 12 3.87 -5.60 -7.84
CA PRO A 12 3.87 -4.48 -6.90
C PRO A 12 3.24 -3.23 -7.51
N GLU A 13 3.40 -3.02 -8.83
CA GLU A 13 2.80 -1.87 -9.51
C GLU A 13 1.27 -1.93 -9.50
N LEU A 14 0.70 -3.12 -9.72
CA LEU A 14 -0.75 -3.31 -9.70
C LEU A 14 -1.30 -3.08 -8.30
N LEU A 15 -0.67 -3.67 -7.29
CA LEU A 15 -1.10 -3.51 -5.90
C LEU A 15 -1.00 -2.04 -5.46
N TYR A 16 0.09 -1.38 -5.82
CA TYR A 16 0.32 0.03 -5.55
C TYR A 16 -0.79 0.89 -6.14
N ALA A 17 -1.10 0.69 -7.42
CA ALA A 17 -2.12 1.47 -8.11
C ALA A 17 -3.52 1.25 -7.52
N GLU A 18 -3.85 0.01 -7.18
CA GLU A 18 -5.15 -0.31 -6.60
C GLU A 18 -5.33 0.35 -5.24
N ILE A 19 -4.33 0.28 -4.38
CA ILE A 19 -4.38 0.89 -3.06
C ILE A 19 -4.51 2.41 -3.18
N ARG A 20 -3.69 3.02 -4.03
CA ARG A 20 -3.73 4.45 -4.27
C ARG A 20 -5.12 4.90 -4.70
N ASP A 21 -5.67 4.24 -5.72
CA ASP A 21 -6.94 4.64 -6.28
C ASP A 21 -8.09 4.45 -5.29
N PHE A 22 -8.07 3.35 -4.56
CA PHE A 22 -9.11 3.09 -3.55
C PHE A 22 -9.07 4.12 -2.43
N ILE A 23 -7.88 4.39 -1.88
CA ILE A 23 -7.75 5.29 -0.73
C ILE A 23 -8.09 6.73 -1.13
N LEU A 24 -7.73 7.16 -2.33
CA LEU A 24 -8.10 8.50 -2.79
C LEU A 24 -9.60 8.69 -2.87
N LYS A 25 -10.35 7.64 -3.16
CA LYS A 25 -11.82 7.70 -3.18
C LYS A 25 -12.42 7.88 -1.79
N GLN A 26 -11.63 7.68 -0.74
CA GLN A 26 -12.11 7.85 0.63
C GLN A 26 -12.04 9.30 1.11
N GLY A 27 -11.63 10.22 0.26
CA GLY A 27 -11.63 11.63 0.58
C GLY A 27 -10.36 12.14 1.29
N VAL A 28 -9.29 11.34 1.27
CA VAL A 28 -8.02 11.78 1.84
C VAL A 28 -7.17 12.44 0.76
N SER A 29 -6.19 13.24 1.19
CA SER A 29 -5.26 13.90 0.27
C SER A 29 -4.03 13.03 0.05
N PRO A 30 -3.51 12.96 -1.19
CA PRO A 30 -2.26 12.26 -1.41
C PRO A 30 -1.10 13.06 -0.81
N GLY A 31 -0.22 12.35 -0.12
CA GLY A 31 1.04 12.90 0.32
C GLY A 31 2.13 12.49 -0.65
N GLU A 32 3.28 12.12 -0.13
CA GLU A 32 4.39 11.65 -0.97
C GLU A 32 4.11 10.24 -1.48
N ASN A 33 4.18 10.06 -2.79
CA ASN A 33 4.02 8.75 -3.44
C ASN A 33 5.29 8.46 -4.23
N LYS A 34 5.83 7.26 -4.03
CA LYS A 34 7.13 6.95 -4.61
C LYS A 34 7.22 5.46 -4.94
N MET A 35 7.75 5.15 -6.11
CA MET A 35 8.05 3.77 -6.48
C MET A 35 9.46 3.70 -7.03
N GLU A 36 10.25 2.78 -6.48
CA GLU A 36 11.66 2.64 -6.82
C GLU A 36 11.99 1.19 -7.11
N THR A 37 12.93 0.96 -8.01
CA THR A 37 13.44 -0.38 -8.31
C THR A 37 14.93 -0.39 -8.02
N TYR A 38 15.35 -1.39 -7.25
CA TYR A 38 16.75 -1.55 -6.85
C TYR A 38 17.29 -2.87 -7.36
N THR A 39 18.52 -2.83 -7.86
CA THR A 39 19.25 -4.03 -8.23
C THR A 39 19.95 -4.59 -7.01
N LEU A 40 19.86 -5.92 -6.82
CA LEU A 40 20.53 -6.55 -5.70
C LEU A 40 22.04 -6.64 -5.98
N PRO A 41 22.88 -6.28 -5.00
CA PRO A 41 24.36 -6.24 -5.21
C PRO A 41 24.97 -7.58 -5.57
N ASP A 42 24.40 -8.67 -5.08
CA ASP A 42 24.98 -10.01 -5.20
C ASP A 42 24.50 -10.78 -6.43
N GLN A 43 23.45 -10.31 -7.06
CA GLN A 43 22.79 -11.06 -8.12
C GLN A 43 22.39 -10.10 -9.23
N SER A 44 23.16 -10.10 -10.26
CA SER A 44 23.03 -9.13 -11.34
C SER A 44 21.70 -9.16 -12.11
N ALA A 45 20.92 -10.23 -11.95
CA ALA A 45 19.65 -10.36 -12.63
C ALA A 45 18.43 -10.06 -11.75
N ASP A 46 18.61 -9.94 -10.45
CA ASP A 46 17.51 -9.75 -9.52
C ASP A 46 17.34 -8.29 -9.12
N PHE A 47 16.10 -7.91 -8.88
CA PHE A 47 15.78 -6.55 -8.44
C PHE A 47 14.61 -6.59 -7.46
N ILE A 48 14.50 -5.53 -6.65
CA ILE A 48 13.39 -5.33 -5.72
C ILE A 48 12.68 -4.04 -6.11
N THR A 49 11.37 -4.10 -6.22
CA THR A 49 10.54 -2.91 -6.43
C THR A 49 9.89 -2.53 -5.10
N ARG A 50 10.05 -1.28 -4.70
CA ARG A 50 9.49 -0.75 -3.46
C ARG A 50 8.62 0.46 -3.75
N GLY A 51 7.37 0.41 -3.30
CA GLY A 51 6.45 1.53 -3.39
C GLY A 51 6.09 2.04 -2.01
N THR A 52 6.01 3.35 -1.86
CA THR A 52 5.57 3.99 -0.64
C THR A 52 4.45 4.97 -0.98
N LEU A 53 3.33 4.84 -0.28
CA LEU A 53 2.17 5.70 -0.43
C LEU A 53 1.86 6.33 0.91
N ILE A 54 1.83 7.65 0.96
CA ILE A 54 1.48 8.39 2.15
C ILE A 54 0.22 9.19 1.86
N PHE A 55 -0.77 9.10 2.74
CA PHE A 55 -2.01 9.83 2.61
C PHE A 55 -2.24 10.67 3.87
N ASN A 56 -2.78 11.86 3.65
CA ASN A 56 -3.06 12.80 4.72
C ASN A 56 -4.56 12.93 4.93
N ALA A 57 -4.97 13.14 6.16
CA ALA A 57 -6.36 13.35 6.47
C ALA A 57 -6.86 14.61 5.76
N ALA A 58 -8.08 14.52 5.22
CA ALA A 58 -8.73 15.68 4.63
C ALA A 58 -8.96 16.69 5.75
N GLY A 59 -8.22 17.78 5.70
CA GLY A 59 -8.29 18.81 6.71
C GLY A 59 -8.27 20.18 6.07
N THR A 60 -8.84 21.13 6.76
CA THR A 60 -8.85 22.51 6.35
C THR A 60 -7.66 23.30 6.91
N GLY A 61 -6.78 22.62 7.62
CA GLY A 61 -5.67 23.25 8.28
C GLY A 61 -4.42 23.34 7.42
N LYS A 62 -3.50 24.18 7.84
CA LYS A 62 -2.20 24.32 7.21
C LYS A 62 -1.32 23.09 7.48
N GLU A 63 -1.74 22.23 8.39
CA GLU A 63 -1.00 21.04 8.76
C GLU A 63 -1.77 19.79 8.33
N ALA A 64 -1.36 19.23 7.21
CA ALA A 64 -1.89 17.94 6.79
C ALA A 64 -1.25 16.86 7.68
N LYS A 65 -2.10 16.06 8.33
CA LYS A 65 -1.62 14.99 9.19
C LYS A 65 -1.70 13.66 8.45
N GLU A 66 -0.61 12.92 8.47
CA GLU A 66 -0.57 11.60 7.86
C GLU A 66 -1.56 10.68 8.56
N CYS A 67 -2.49 10.11 7.80
CA CYS A 67 -3.48 9.20 8.34
C CYS A 67 -3.24 7.74 7.94
N LEU A 68 -2.48 7.52 6.88
CA LEU A 68 -2.22 6.19 6.37
C LEU A 68 -0.90 6.18 5.60
N ARG A 69 -0.13 5.12 5.79
CA ARG A 69 1.10 4.89 5.05
C ARG A 69 1.12 3.44 4.58
N ALA A 70 1.31 3.23 3.30
CA ALA A 70 1.38 1.90 2.72
C ALA A 70 2.76 1.67 2.10
N HIS A 71 3.29 0.47 2.32
CA HIS A 71 4.54 0.01 1.70
C HIS A 71 4.24 -1.25 0.91
N VAL A 72 4.67 -1.25 -0.34
CA VAL A 72 4.53 -2.38 -1.25
C VAL A 72 5.93 -2.80 -1.68
N VAL A 73 6.28 -4.06 -1.49
CA VAL A 73 7.62 -4.55 -1.84
C VAL A 73 7.47 -5.80 -2.69
N GLY A 74 7.91 -5.71 -3.94
CA GLY A 74 7.98 -6.86 -4.84
C GLY A 74 9.33 -7.54 -4.70
N THR A 75 9.31 -8.86 -4.50
CA THR A 75 10.53 -9.66 -4.34
C THR A 75 10.86 -10.39 -5.64
N PRO A 76 12.14 -10.81 -5.82
CA PRO A 76 12.51 -11.58 -7.01
C PRO A 76 11.81 -12.93 -7.14
N ARG A 77 11.21 -13.41 -6.05
CA ARG A 77 10.50 -14.69 -6.03
C ARG A 77 9.05 -14.61 -6.53
N GLY A 78 8.62 -13.44 -7.00
CA GLY A 78 7.26 -13.27 -7.48
C GLY A 78 6.25 -12.99 -6.37
N GLU A 79 6.72 -12.70 -5.17
CA GLU A 79 5.85 -12.33 -4.06
C GLU A 79 5.84 -10.81 -3.90
N THR A 80 4.68 -10.28 -3.55
CA THR A 80 4.54 -8.86 -3.22
C THR A 80 4.04 -8.74 -1.80
N LYS A 81 4.81 -8.03 -0.98
CA LYS A 81 4.46 -7.81 0.42
C LYS A 81 3.84 -6.44 0.59
N LEU A 82 2.77 -6.41 1.36
CA LEU A 82 2.05 -5.18 1.66
C LEU A 82 2.07 -4.94 3.16
N MET A 83 2.36 -3.70 3.55
CA MET A 83 2.25 -3.26 4.92
C MET A 83 1.55 -1.91 4.94
N ILE A 84 0.48 -1.80 5.71
CA ILE A 84 -0.26 -0.55 5.84
C ILE A 84 -0.33 -0.17 7.32
N ASP A 85 0.12 1.04 7.62
CA ASP A 85 -0.02 1.64 8.95
C ASP A 85 -1.13 2.67 8.89
N VAL A 86 -2.08 2.57 9.80
CA VAL A 86 -3.26 3.43 9.83
C VAL A 86 -3.37 4.12 11.18
N ASP A 87 -3.57 5.44 11.14
CA ASP A 87 -3.95 6.21 12.33
C ASP A 87 -5.47 6.16 12.44
N GLU A 88 -5.97 5.37 13.35
CA GLU A 88 -7.41 5.14 13.50
C GLU A 88 -8.18 6.38 13.94
N LYS A 89 -7.51 7.38 14.46
CA LYS A 89 -8.14 8.65 14.83
C LYS A 89 -8.42 9.51 13.62
N LEU A 90 -7.66 9.32 12.54
CA LEU A 90 -7.76 10.14 11.34
C LEU A 90 -8.37 9.39 10.17
N PHE A 91 -8.38 8.07 10.20
CA PHE A 91 -8.95 7.23 9.17
C PHE A 91 -9.95 6.29 9.83
N SER A 92 -11.23 6.44 9.51
CA SER A 92 -12.31 5.77 10.25
C SER A 92 -12.29 4.25 10.09
N GLN A 93 -12.90 3.57 11.05
CA GLN A 93 -13.06 2.11 11.03
C GLN A 93 -13.85 1.66 9.80
N GLU A 94 -14.84 2.44 9.38
CA GLU A 94 -15.63 2.11 8.19
C GLU A 94 -14.77 2.13 6.94
N LYS A 95 -13.92 3.14 6.82
CA LYS A 95 -13.01 3.25 5.67
C LYS A 95 -11.97 2.14 5.69
N LEU A 96 -11.50 1.80 6.88
CA LEU A 96 -10.53 0.71 7.04
C LEU A 96 -11.15 -0.63 6.65
N ALA A 97 -12.36 -0.89 7.09
CA ALA A 97 -13.07 -2.12 6.73
C ALA A 97 -13.33 -2.18 5.22
N ALA A 98 -13.68 -1.04 4.61
CA ALA A 98 -13.87 -0.97 3.16
C ALA A 98 -12.58 -1.28 2.41
N LEU A 99 -11.45 -0.79 2.90
CA LEU A 99 -10.16 -1.07 2.29
C LEU A 99 -9.82 -2.56 2.38
N GLN A 100 -10.03 -3.17 3.55
CA GLN A 100 -9.78 -4.59 3.73
C GLN A 100 -10.67 -5.44 2.82
N ASN A 101 -11.94 -5.07 2.70
CA ASN A 101 -12.88 -5.75 1.82
C ASN A 101 -12.47 -5.62 0.35
N ASP A 102 -11.99 -4.46 -0.06
CA ASP A 102 -11.51 -4.23 -1.43
C ASP A 102 -10.31 -5.12 -1.74
N LEU A 103 -9.35 -5.15 -0.83
CA LEU A 103 -8.16 -5.99 -1.00
C LEU A 103 -8.53 -7.46 -1.07
N ASP A 104 -9.44 -7.92 -0.21
CA ASP A 104 -9.90 -9.31 -0.23
C ASP A 104 -10.66 -9.63 -1.51
N PHE A 105 -11.52 -8.72 -1.95
CA PHE A 105 -12.30 -8.94 -3.16
C PHE A 105 -11.41 -9.13 -4.39
N ILE A 106 -10.36 -8.33 -4.51
CA ILE A 106 -9.50 -8.34 -5.69
C ILE A 106 -8.38 -9.39 -5.58
N PHE A 107 -7.74 -9.49 -4.42
CA PHE A 107 -6.48 -10.21 -4.27
C PHE A 107 -6.51 -11.43 -3.35
N LYS A 108 -7.63 -11.75 -2.73
CA LYS A 108 -7.65 -12.85 -1.75
C LYS A 108 -7.15 -14.19 -2.30
N SER A 109 -7.49 -14.50 -3.55
CA SER A 109 -7.07 -15.75 -4.18
C SER A 109 -5.56 -15.81 -4.40
N TYR A 110 -4.88 -14.66 -4.37
CA TYR A 110 -3.43 -14.57 -4.53
C TYR A 110 -2.70 -14.43 -3.19
N GLU A 111 -3.42 -14.38 -2.09
CA GLU A 111 -2.81 -14.22 -0.78
C GLU A 111 -2.03 -15.47 -0.39
N ALA A 112 -0.78 -15.29 0.01
CA ALA A 112 0.07 -16.38 0.47
C ALA A 112 -0.30 -16.74 1.91
N LYS A 113 -0.36 -18.02 2.16
CA LYS A 113 -0.65 -18.52 3.50
C LYS A 113 0.62 -18.69 4.31
#